data_73690d0cbfe3808c35d0aead10edec2b
#
_entry.id   73690d0cbfe3808c35d0aead10edec2b
#
_cell.length_a   1.000
_cell.length_b   1.000
_cell.length_c   1.000
_cell.angle_alpha   90.00
_cell.angle_beta   90.00
_cell.angle_gamma   90.00
#
_symmetry.space_group_name_H-M   'P 1'
#
loop_
_entity.id
_entity.type
_entity.pdbx_description
1 polymer ?
#
loop_
_entity_poly.entity_id
_entity_poly.type
_entity_poly.pdbx_seq_one_letter_code
_entity_poly.pdbx_strand_id
1 'polypeptide(L)'
;KKFSLVPGSEMLGRVSGLLPYSGKILIATRYNGLFIYDGETVQKFNSVADSFMQHNRVFCAALNQSLLALGSVQDGVCLLDLEKDEMNVISINSGLQNKTVLSMSFDALNNLWLGLDNGIDCVHLSSPVSSLYGNKPVIGSGYSSIVYQGKLYLASNQGLYTTLPSTELNKEIPMTFVPGTGGQMWSFLNYDGKLFCASDNGVFVIDGDKMEHLDGIKGVRSLVPLNGRPDVLIAGTYGKYSGLHLLKKVAGRWQPAFRLKNFTYAAKSLMAESSGNALWVTNKDRGVCRLILSDDLQEVVSLKKYNHSAFPSGYDIFLTQVNSETVAVSHYGLWRYNQATDSLEEYHELENMLDGKAAYSYLTMDMAHNIWYVSGEALKLLRYDAVKNTYSKLPHDTFLKGSLIENYEHVNVYD
;
A
#
# COMPACT_ATOMS: atom_id res chain seq x y z
N LYS A 1 -26.22 36.63 43.34
CA LYS A 1 -24.82 36.41 42.84
C LYS A 1 -24.53 37.52 41.82
N LYS A 2 -23.48 38.32 42.06
CA LYS A 2 -22.99 39.30 41.07
C LYS A 2 -22.08 38.56 40.07
N PHE A 3 -22.31 38.81 38.78
CA PHE A 3 -21.38 38.40 37.75
C PHE A 3 -20.32 39.53 37.60
N SER A 4 -19.07 39.14 37.46
CA SER A 4 -17.96 40.03 37.17
C SER A 4 -17.23 39.54 35.93
N LEU A 5 -16.68 40.45 35.13
CA LEU A 5 -15.77 40.10 34.05
C LEU A 5 -14.45 39.55 34.61
N VAL A 6 -13.96 38.49 34.02
CA VAL A 6 -12.63 37.96 34.34
C VAL A 6 -11.58 38.84 33.63
N PRO A 7 -10.56 39.34 34.36
CA PRO A 7 -9.48 40.14 33.76
C PRO A 7 -8.86 39.42 32.57
N GLY A 8 -8.67 40.12 31.44
CA GLY A 8 -8.11 39.59 30.19
C GLY A 8 -9.15 38.92 29.25
N SER A 9 -10.41 38.74 29.73
CA SER A 9 -11.44 38.08 28.90
C SER A 9 -11.94 38.97 27.72
N GLU A 10 -11.65 40.25 27.73
CA GLU A 10 -11.95 41.20 26.67
C GLU A 10 -11.24 40.87 25.35
N MET A 11 -10.12 40.10 25.43
CA MET A 11 -9.33 39.70 24.26
C MET A 11 -9.91 38.48 23.50
N LEU A 12 -10.82 37.72 24.13
CA LEU A 12 -11.26 36.43 23.62
C LEU A 12 -12.06 36.51 22.32
N GLY A 13 -12.93 37.52 22.20
CA GLY A 13 -13.89 37.53 21.12
C GLY A 13 -14.86 36.33 21.23
N ARG A 14 -15.13 35.64 20.13
CA ARG A 14 -16.03 34.49 20.13
C ARG A 14 -15.30 33.22 20.56
N VAL A 15 -15.74 32.61 21.64
CA VAL A 15 -15.21 31.34 22.16
C VAL A 15 -15.83 30.17 21.40
N SER A 16 -15.00 29.24 20.99
CA SER A 16 -15.34 28.00 20.28
C SER A 16 -15.19 26.74 21.13
N GLY A 17 -14.43 26.82 22.23
CA GLY A 17 -14.28 25.70 23.18
C GLY A 17 -13.67 26.14 24.52
N LEU A 18 -14.09 25.48 25.60
CA LEU A 18 -13.52 25.59 26.92
C LEU A 18 -13.10 24.18 27.36
N LEU A 19 -11.82 23.96 27.56
CA LEU A 19 -11.25 22.62 27.70
C LEU A 19 -10.40 22.54 28.97
N PRO A 20 -10.61 21.57 29.85
CA PRO A 20 -9.73 21.34 31.00
C PRO A 20 -8.32 20.97 30.51
N TYR A 21 -7.30 21.69 30.97
CA TYR A 21 -5.90 21.42 30.61
C TYR A 21 -4.96 21.77 31.77
N SER A 22 -4.23 20.77 32.27
CA SER A 22 -3.22 20.93 33.34
C SER A 22 -3.69 21.72 34.53
N GLY A 23 -4.92 21.44 35.02
CA GLY A 23 -5.53 22.14 36.19
C GLY A 23 -6.05 23.54 35.88
N LYS A 24 -5.99 24.00 34.64
CA LYS A 24 -6.47 25.27 34.11
C LYS A 24 -7.55 25.04 33.06
N ILE A 25 -8.07 26.11 32.48
CA ILE A 25 -8.98 26.04 31.31
C ILE A 25 -8.26 26.61 30.07
N LEU A 26 -8.08 25.76 29.08
CA LEU A 26 -7.68 26.17 27.74
C LEU A 26 -8.93 26.70 27.01
N ILE A 27 -8.82 27.88 26.46
CA ILE A 27 -9.90 28.57 25.74
C ILE A 27 -9.51 28.64 24.25
N ALA A 28 -10.29 27.95 23.42
CA ALA A 28 -10.15 28.07 21.96
C ALA A 28 -11.13 29.14 21.45
N THR A 29 -10.63 30.11 20.71
CA THR A 29 -11.44 31.19 20.13
C THR A 29 -11.65 30.96 18.62
N ARG A 30 -12.57 31.71 18.05
CA ARG A 30 -12.88 31.59 16.63
C ARG A 30 -11.77 32.10 15.71
N TYR A 31 -11.07 33.18 16.11
CA TYR A 31 -10.08 33.89 15.31
C TYR A 31 -8.84 34.30 16.08
N ASN A 32 -8.97 34.54 17.41
CA ASN A 32 -7.95 35.22 18.21
C ASN A 32 -6.91 34.28 18.80
N GLY A 33 -6.95 32.97 18.39
CA GLY A 33 -6.02 31.94 18.87
C GLY A 33 -6.46 31.33 20.20
N LEU A 34 -5.50 30.78 20.94
CA LEU A 34 -5.70 30.09 22.20
C LEU A 34 -5.41 31.01 23.39
N PHE A 35 -6.10 30.75 24.51
CA PHE A 35 -5.88 31.42 25.77
C PHE A 35 -5.94 30.42 26.91
N ILE A 36 -5.33 30.77 28.06
CA ILE A 36 -5.38 30.01 29.31
C ILE A 36 -6.04 30.88 30.39
N TYR A 37 -7.02 30.29 31.05
CA TYR A 37 -7.58 30.82 32.29
C TYR A 37 -7.03 30.01 33.48
N ASP A 38 -6.34 30.67 34.41
CA ASP A 38 -5.65 30.07 35.55
C ASP A 38 -6.49 30.04 36.84
N GLY A 39 -7.72 30.54 36.79
CA GLY A 39 -8.62 30.71 37.91
C GLY A 39 -8.81 32.18 38.30
N GLU A 40 -7.93 33.09 37.91
CA GLU A 40 -7.95 34.51 38.19
C GLU A 40 -7.98 35.39 36.95
N THR A 41 -7.10 35.09 35.98
CA THR A 41 -6.90 35.88 34.74
C THR A 41 -6.91 35.03 33.49
N VAL A 42 -7.24 35.69 32.37
CA VAL A 42 -7.10 35.10 31.05
C VAL A 42 -5.86 35.66 30.36
N GLN A 43 -4.99 34.76 29.89
CA GLN A 43 -3.73 35.12 29.19
C GLN A 43 -3.64 34.44 27.83
N LYS A 44 -2.99 35.09 26.89
CA LYS A 44 -2.73 34.51 25.56
C LYS A 44 -1.83 33.27 25.69
N PHE A 45 -2.23 32.18 25.02
CA PHE A 45 -1.41 31.00 24.81
C PHE A 45 -0.97 30.98 23.35
N ASN A 46 0.29 31.36 23.09
CA ASN A 46 0.84 31.40 21.76
C ASN A 46 1.12 30.00 21.26
N SER A 47 0.75 29.70 20.01
CA SER A 47 1.00 28.40 19.38
C SER A 47 1.13 28.55 17.88
N VAL A 48 1.74 27.53 17.25
CA VAL A 48 1.81 27.42 15.78
C VAL A 48 0.43 27.39 15.10
N ALA A 49 -0.64 27.07 15.84
CA ALA A 49 -2.00 27.04 15.33
C ALA A 49 -2.66 28.43 15.20
N ASP A 50 -2.04 29.50 15.70
CA ASP A 50 -2.61 30.86 15.65
C ASP A 50 -2.94 31.28 14.20
N SER A 51 -2.05 31.00 13.25
CA SER A 51 -2.27 31.29 11.84
C SER A 51 -3.45 30.52 11.24
N PHE A 52 -3.57 29.22 11.58
CA PHE A 52 -4.72 28.42 11.19
C PHE A 52 -6.03 29.00 11.71
N MET A 53 -6.08 29.34 12.98
CA MET A 53 -7.28 29.89 13.63
C MET A 53 -7.70 31.23 13.05
N GLN A 54 -6.75 32.11 12.73
CA GLN A 54 -7.03 33.41 12.11
C GLN A 54 -7.70 33.31 10.74
N HIS A 55 -7.33 32.30 9.94
CA HIS A 55 -7.80 32.18 8.55
C HIS A 55 -9.01 31.26 8.39
N ASN A 56 -9.19 30.24 9.28
CA ASN A 56 -10.10 29.14 8.98
C ASN A 56 -11.39 29.10 9.82
N ARG A 57 -11.65 30.08 10.66
CA ARG A 57 -12.87 30.17 11.48
C ARG A 57 -13.10 28.93 12.33
N VAL A 58 -12.36 28.77 13.42
CA VAL A 58 -12.55 27.65 14.35
C VAL A 58 -13.97 27.67 14.94
N PHE A 59 -14.69 26.56 14.79
CA PHE A 59 -16.08 26.42 15.20
C PHE A 59 -16.23 25.58 16.47
N CYS A 60 -15.45 24.55 16.62
CA CYS A 60 -15.45 23.64 17.77
C CYS A 60 -14.03 23.21 18.13
N ALA A 61 -13.85 22.71 19.33
CA ALA A 61 -12.59 22.20 19.83
C ALA A 61 -12.81 20.98 20.73
N ALA A 62 -11.88 20.03 20.69
CA ALA A 62 -11.82 18.88 21.58
C ALA A 62 -10.38 18.64 22.02
N LEU A 63 -10.19 18.15 23.25
CA LEU A 63 -8.87 17.88 23.83
C LEU A 63 -8.83 16.46 24.36
N ASN A 64 -7.76 15.75 24.04
CA ASN A 64 -7.41 14.48 24.69
C ASN A 64 -5.93 14.52 25.10
N GLN A 65 -5.68 14.54 26.40
CA GLN A 65 -4.35 14.74 26.99
C GLN A 65 -3.69 16.05 26.48
N SER A 66 -2.61 15.96 25.69
CA SER A 66 -1.94 17.10 25.07
C SER A 66 -2.40 17.37 23.63
N LEU A 67 -3.19 16.50 23.02
CA LEU A 67 -3.63 16.65 21.64
C LEU A 67 -4.93 17.46 21.56
N LEU A 68 -4.80 18.69 21.07
CA LEU A 68 -5.92 19.60 20.82
C LEU A 68 -6.38 19.48 19.37
N ALA A 69 -7.66 19.19 19.16
CA ALA A 69 -8.30 19.26 17.85
C ALA A 69 -9.11 20.56 17.73
N LEU A 70 -8.90 21.30 16.63
CA LEU A 70 -9.58 22.56 16.30
C LEU A 70 -10.33 22.39 14.98
N GLY A 71 -11.64 22.22 15.04
CA GLY A 71 -12.51 22.09 13.88
C GLY A 71 -12.86 23.42 13.27
N SER A 72 -12.65 23.56 11.96
CA SER A 72 -12.88 24.81 11.22
C SER A 72 -14.05 24.74 10.26
N VAL A 73 -14.48 25.88 9.79
CA VAL A 73 -15.51 26.01 8.73
C VAL A 73 -14.90 25.94 7.33
N GLN A 74 -13.62 26.22 7.18
CA GLN A 74 -13.01 26.47 5.87
C GLN A 74 -11.98 25.42 5.43
N ASP A 75 -11.31 24.74 6.39
CA ASP A 75 -10.22 23.82 6.05
C ASP A 75 -10.06 22.65 7.05
N GLY A 76 -11.16 21.94 7.29
CA GLY A 76 -11.13 20.69 8.09
C GLY A 76 -10.78 20.89 9.56
N VAL A 77 -9.87 20.06 10.06
CA VAL A 77 -9.45 20.03 11.47
C VAL A 77 -7.93 20.21 11.59
N CYS A 78 -7.51 21.12 12.47
CA CYS A 78 -6.12 21.23 12.93
C CYS A 78 -5.92 20.38 14.18
N LEU A 79 -4.95 19.51 14.17
CA LEU A 79 -4.46 18.77 15.34
C LEU A 79 -3.18 19.46 15.82
N LEU A 80 -3.20 19.91 17.07
CA LEU A 80 -2.09 20.58 17.73
C LEU A 80 -1.62 19.76 18.93
N ASP A 81 -0.37 19.35 18.96
CA ASP A 81 0.28 18.83 20.15
C ASP A 81 0.73 20.01 21.02
N LEU A 82 0.06 20.18 22.16
CA LEU A 82 0.33 21.32 23.06
C LEU A 82 1.67 21.23 23.79
N GLU A 83 2.30 20.07 23.87
CA GLU A 83 3.60 19.88 24.52
C GLU A 83 4.75 20.16 23.56
N LYS A 84 4.61 19.77 22.28
CA LYS A 84 5.63 19.95 21.26
C LYS A 84 5.48 21.24 20.46
N ASP A 85 4.29 21.86 20.53
CA ASP A 85 3.88 22.98 19.66
C ASP A 85 4.01 22.62 18.17
N GLU A 86 3.59 21.40 17.80
CA GLU A 86 3.56 20.91 16.43
C GLU A 86 2.10 20.77 15.98
N MET A 87 1.79 21.20 14.76
CA MET A 87 0.45 21.07 14.22
C MET A 87 0.41 20.32 12.91
N ASN A 88 -0.75 19.68 12.68
CA ASN A 88 -1.08 19.01 11.44
C ASN A 88 -2.53 19.30 11.04
N VAL A 89 -2.80 19.50 9.75
CA VAL A 89 -4.14 19.81 9.24
C VAL A 89 -4.66 18.63 8.44
N ILE A 90 -5.83 18.11 8.85
CA ILE A 90 -6.57 17.09 8.11
C ILE A 90 -7.70 17.80 7.36
N SER A 91 -7.64 17.76 6.04
CA SER A 91 -8.56 18.45 5.13
C SER A 91 -9.19 17.47 4.13
N ILE A 92 -9.94 17.98 3.17
CA ILE A 92 -10.43 17.19 2.03
C ILE A 92 -9.27 16.50 1.29
N ASN A 93 -8.11 17.15 1.18
CA ASN A 93 -6.94 16.56 0.55
C ASN A 93 -6.39 15.35 1.33
N SER A 94 -6.64 15.30 2.63
CA SER A 94 -6.27 14.18 3.51
C SER A 94 -7.38 13.13 3.65
N GLY A 95 -8.50 13.26 2.94
CA GLY A 95 -9.58 12.27 2.90
C GLY A 95 -10.86 12.64 3.63
N LEU A 96 -10.99 13.85 4.21
CA LEU A 96 -12.28 14.27 4.78
C LEU A 96 -13.36 14.42 3.68
N GLN A 97 -14.58 14.00 4.00
CA GLN A 97 -15.72 14.14 3.12
C GLN A 97 -16.16 15.60 2.93
N ASN A 98 -15.94 16.44 3.95
CA ASN A 98 -16.31 17.87 3.92
C ASN A 98 -15.28 18.69 4.71
N LYS A 99 -15.02 19.94 4.24
CA LYS A 99 -14.10 20.86 4.89
C LYS A 99 -14.64 21.52 6.15
N THR A 100 -15.98 21.51 6.34
CA THR A 100 -16.66 22.17 7.46
C THR A 100 -16.88 21.18 8.59
N VAL A 101 -16.24 21.43 9.73
CA VAL A 101 -16.36 20.63 10.94
C VAL A 101 -17.17 21.39 11.98
N LEU A 102 -18.33 20.85 12.35
CA LEU A 102 -19.29 21.49 13.26
C LEU A 102 -19.21 20.97 14.69
N SER A 103 -18.81 19.73 14.87
CA SER A 103 -18.64 19.11 16.18
C SER A 103 -17.54 18.05 16.13
N MET A 104 -16.95 17.71 17.28
CA MET A 104 -15.97 16.65 17.37
C MET A 104 -15.87 16.07 18.79
N SER A 105 -15.40 14.84 18.85
CA SER A 105 -15.11 14.16 20.12
C SER A 105 -14.07 13.06 19.91
N PHE A 106 -13.21 12.87 20.90
CA PHE A 106 -12.34 11.68 20.95
C PHE A 106 -13.11 10.51 21.57
N ASP A 107 -12.91 9.31 21.03
CA ASP A 107 -13.41 8.08 21.62
C ASP A 107 -12.38 7.43 22.57
N ALA A 108 -12.78 6.33 23.20
CA ALA A 108 -11.91 5.58 24.13
C ALA A 108 -10.68 4.93 23.48
N LEU A 109 -10.68 4.79 22.15
CA LEU A 109 -9.55 4.27 21.35
C LEU A 109 -8.67 5.39 20.79
N ASN A 110 -8.91 6.63 21.22
CA ASN A 110 -8.22 7.82 20.71
C ASN A 110 -8.49 8.13 19.23
N ASN A 111 -9.59 7.65 18.67
CA ASN A 111 -10.03 8.11 17.35
C ASN A 111 -10.75 9.44 17.50
N LEU A 112 -10.63 10.32 16.52
CA LEU A 112 -11.33 11.60 16.47
C LEU A 112 -12.55 11.51 15.55
N TRP A 113 -13.73 11.59 16.15
CA TRP A 113 -15.00 11.65 15.43
C TRP A 113 -15.36 13.09 15.09
N LEU A 114 -15.71 13.32 13.84
CA LEU A 114 -16.02 14.63 13.28
C LEU A 114 -17.46 14.63 12.76
N GLY A 115 -18.30 15.52 13.31
CA GLY A 115 -19.59 15.86 12.72
C GLY A 115 -19.40 16.99 11.73
N LEU A 116 -19.57 16.68 10.45
CA LEU A 116 -19.37 17.60 9.33
C LEU A 116 -20.67 18.32 8.95
N ASP A 117 -20.59 19.33 8.13
CA ASP A 117 -21.80 19.97 7.55
C ASP A 117 -22.62 18.97 6.70
N ASN A 118 -21.93 17.97 6.12
CA ASN A 118 -22.57 16.86 5.45
C ASN A 118 -21.81 15.56 5.73
N GLY A 119 -22.33 14.74 6.67
CA GLY A 119 -21.75 13.45 7.02
C GLY A 119 -21.00 13.43 8.34
N ILE A 120 -20.41 12.26 8.60
CA ILE A 120 -19.61 11.98 9.81
C ILE A 120 -18.34 11.28 9.35
N ASP A 121 -17.18 11.78 9.80
CA ASP A 121 -15.90 11.13 9.61
C ASP A 121 -15.32 10.63 10.92
N CYS A 122 -14.56 9.54 10.85
CA CYS A 122 -13.74 9.02 11.94
C CYS A 122 -12.28 9.02 11.52
N VAL A 123 -11.46 9.78 12.24
CA VAL A 123 -10.02 9.85 12.02
C VAL A 123 -9.31 8.92 12.98
N HIS A 124 -8.69 7.88 12.47
CA HIS A 124 -7.90 6.91 13.23
C HIS A 124 -6.49 7.45 13.50
N LEU A 125 -6.29 8.18 14.59
CA LEU A 125 -5.03 8.86 14.89
C LEU A 125 -3.87 7.91 15.24
N SER A 126 -4.18 6.73 15.73
CA SER A 126 -3.18 5.68 16.06
C SER A 126 -2.99 4.65 14.95
N SER A 127 -3.63 4.83 13.80
CA SER A 127 -3.47 3.89 12.68
C SER A 127 -2.04 3.93 12.14
N PRO A 128 -1.37 2.78 11.99
CA PRO A 128 -0.08 2.72 11.32
C PRO A 128 -0.21 2.83 9.79
N VAL A 129 -1.44 2.98 9.28
CA VAL A 129 -1.74 3.02 7.84
C VAL A 129 -2.03 4.45 7.41
N SER A 130 -1.39 4.88 6.33
CA SER A 130 -1.66 6.15 5.67
C SER A 130 -2.02 5.95 4.20
N SER A 131 -2.86 6.85 3.65
CA SER A 131 -3.20 6.85 2.23
C SER A 131 -2.36 7.89 1.50
N LEU A 132 -1.75 7.48 0.38
CA LEU A 132 -0.90 8.36 -0.44
C LEU A 132 -1.69 9.20 -1.46
N TYR A 133 -2.92 8.82 -1.75
CA TYR A 133 -3.65 9.40 -2.90
C TYR A 133 -4.74 10.39 -2.53
N GLY A 134 -5.30 10.29 -1.33
CA GLY A 134 -6.54 10.99 -1.03
C GLY A 134 -7.60 10.72 -2.13
N ASN A 135 -8.43 11.70 -2.41
CA ASN A 135 -9.48 11.63 -3.44
C ASN A 135 -9.04 12.12 -4.84
N LYS A 136 -7.74 12.08 -5.18
CA LYS A 136 -7.27 12.57 -6.49
C LYS A 136 -7.33 11.47 -7.55
N PRO A 137 -8.22 11.56 -8.55
CA PRO A 137 -8.38 10.55 -9.59
C PRO A 137 -7.26 10.53 -10.64
N VAL A 138 -6.23 11.38 -10.48
CA VAL A 138 -5.21 11.63 -11.53
C VAL A 138 -4.29 10.44 -11.78
N ILE A 139 -4.15 9.53 -10.82
CA ILE A 139 -3.19 8.41 -10.89
C ILE A 139 -3.85 7.14 -11.44
N GLY A 140 -5.17 7.05 -11.37
CA GLY A 140 -5.93 5.86 -11.77
C GLY A 140 -5.79 4.69 -10.78
N SER A 141 -5.99 3.47 -11.27
CA SER A 141 -5.85 2.25 -10.48
C SER A 141 -4.39 1.84 -10.39
N GLY A 142 -3.85 1.71 -9.18
CA GLY A 142 -2.51 1.19 -8.92
C GLY A 142 -2.47 -0.33 -9.06
N TYR A 143 -1.42 -0.87 -9.67
CA TYR A 143 -1.20 -2.31 -9.83
C TYR A 143 0.00 -2.83 -9.05
N SER A 144 1.02 -2.02 -8.87
CA SER A 144 2.23 -2.39 -8.13
C SER A 144 2.95 -1.13 -7.66
N SER A 145 3.69 -1.26 -6.58
CA SER A 145 4.58 -0.21 -6.07
C SER A 145 5.93 -0.80 -5.71
N ILE A 146 6.95 0.01 -5.63
CA ILE A 146 8.28 -0.39 -5.17
C ILE A 146 9.09 0.81 -4.69
N VAL A 147 9.90 0.63 -3.64
CA VAL A 147 10.94 1.60 -3.28
C VAL A 147 12.22 1.19 -3.99
N TYR A 148 12.77 2.10 -4.77
CA TYR A 148 14.01 1.90 -5.50
C TYR A 148 14.87 3.16 -5.43
N GLN A 149 16.11 3.03 -4.95
CA GLN A 149 17.06 4.15 -4.75
C GLN A 149 16.45 5.33 -3.99
N GLY A 150 15.70 5.06 -2.92
CA GLY A 150 15.09 6.08 -2.07
C GLY A 150 13.85 6.76 -2.64
N LYS A 151 13.38 6.38 -3.82
CA LYS A 151 12.12 6.86 -4.43
C LYS A 151 11.06 5.77 -4.39
N LEU A 152 9.82 6.14 -4.10
CA LEU A 152 8.67 5.26 -4.29
C LEU A 152 8.17 5.38 -5.72
N TYR A 153 8.07 4.27 -6.41
CA TYR A 153 7.48 4.16 -7.75
C TYR A 153 6.13 3.45 -7.66
N LEU A 154 5.18 3.92 -8.44
CA LEU A 154 3.85 3.37 -8.55
C LEU A 154 3.50 3.09 -10.00
N ALA A 155 3.17 1.84 -10.29
CA ALA A 155 2.64 1.39 -11.57
C ALA A 155 1.12 1.48 -11.56
N SER A 156 0.53 2.18 -12.52
CA SER A 156 -0.92 2.35 -12.64
C SER A 156 -1.43 2.11 -14.07
N ASN A 157 -2.76 2.17 -14.24
CA ASN A 157 -3.38 2.11 -15.57
C ASN A 157 -3.19 3.41 -16.38
N GLN A 158 -2.65 4.46 -15.80
CA GLN A 158 -2.40 5.75 -16.47
C GLN A 158 -0.91 5.96 -16.78
N GLY A 159 -0.03 5.19 -16.16
CA GLY A 159 1.42 5.29 -16.33
C GLY A 159 2.20 5.01 -15.05
N LEU A 160 3.45 5.40 -15.08
CA LEU A 160 4.38 5.32 -13.96
C LEU A 160 4.42 6.66 -13.22
N TYR A 161 4.33 6.59 -11.90
CA TYR A 161 4.46 7.75 -11.02
C TYR A 161 5.57 7.53 -10.01
N THR A 162 6.17 8.61 -9.53
CA THR A 162 7.22 8.55 -8.51
C THR A 162 7.07 9.66 -7.49
N THR A 163 7.53 9.38 -6.27
CA THR A 163 7.63 10.35 -5.18
C THR A 163 8.74 9.97 -4.22
N LEU A 164 9.13 10.89 -3.34
CA LEU A 164 9.97 10.56 -2.19
C LEU A 164 9.08 9.99 -1.08
N PRO A 165 9.42 8.84 -0.49
CA PRO A 165 8.74 8.35 0.69
C PRO A 165 8.81 9.39 1.81
N SER A 166 7.73 9.57 2.54
CA SER A 166 7.69 10.45 3.70
C SER A 166 7.16 9.66 4.90
N THR A 167 7.80 9.84 6.04
CA THR A 167 7.32 9.35 7.33
C THR A 167 6.43 10.38 8.03
N GLU A 168 6.30 11.59 7.47
CA GLU A 168 5.40 12.61 8.02
C GLU A 168 3.95 12.18 7.76
N LEU A 169 3.22 11.93 8.85
CA LEU A 169 1.80 11.60 8.80
C LEU A 169 1.01 12.81 8.28
N ASN A 170 0.02 12.54 7.42
CA ASN A 170 -0.93 13.53 6.90
C ASN A 170 -0.35 14.64 6.01
N LYS A 171 0.88 14.50 5.55
CA LYS A 171 1.43 15.39 4.52
C LYS A 171 1.00 14.88 3.15
N GLU A 172 0.44 15.76 2.32
CA GLU A 172 0.18 15.43 0.93
C GLU A 172 1.51 15.11 0.23
N ILE A 173 1.67 13.85 -0.22
CA ILE A 173 2.86 13.42 -0.95
C ILE A 173 2.58 13.62 -2.44
N PRO A 174 3.22 14.59 -3.10
CA PRO A 174 2.98 14.83 -4.52
C PRO A 174 3.55 13.68 -5.34
N MET A 175 2.69 13.00 -6.09
CA MET A 175 3.09 11.99 -7.06
C MET A 175 3.38 12.65 -8.41
N THR A 176 4.58 12.43 -8.91
CA THR A 176 5.04 12.98 -10.19
C THR A 176 4.94 11.92 -11.27
N PHE A 177 4.25 12.23 -12.38
CA PHE A 177 4.21 11.36 -13.54
C PHE A 177 5.60 11.26 -14.20
N VAL A 178 6.01 10.06 -14.57
CA VAL A 178 7.26 9.82 -15.29
C VAL A 178 6.98 9.95 -16.80
N PRO A 179 7.52 10.97 -17.48
CA PRO A 179 7.23 11.21 -18.88
C PRO A 179 7.57 10.02 -19.77
N GLY A 180 6.75 9.76 -20.78
CA GLY A 180 6.94 8.67 -21.74
C GLY A 180 6.38 7.31 -21.30
N THR A 181 5.81 7.19 -20.09
CA THR A 181 5.30 5.93 -19.54
C THR A 181 3.76 5.81 -19.58
N GLY A 182 3.08 6.61 -20.39
CA GLY A 182 1.61 6.56 -20.49
C GLY A 182 1.07 5.19 -20.87
N GLY A 183 -0.03 4.78 -20.23
CA GLY A 183 -0.68 3.49 -20.41
C GLY A 183 -0.53 2.55 -19.23
N GLN A 184 -0.93 1.29 -19.41
CA GLN A 184 -0.94 0.33 -18.30
C GLN A 184 0.48 -0.14 -17.95
N MET A 185 0.83 0.08 -16.68
CA MET A 185 2.04 -0.41 -16.03
C MET A 185 1.64 -1.48 -15.03
N TRP A 186 2.25 -2.69 -15.08
CA TRP A 186 1.73 -3.86 -14.39
C TRP A 186 2.52 -4.26 -13.15
N SER A 187 3.83 -4.40 -13.28
CA SER A 187 4.68 -4.92 -12.22
C SER A 187 6.09 -4.40 -12.30
N PHE A 188 6.80 -4.52 -11.19
CA PHE A 188 8.20 -4.18 -11.08
C PHE A 188 9.07 -5.41 -10.84
N LEU A 189 10.31 -5.31 -11.27
CA LEU A 189 11.39 -6.22 -10.93
C LEU A 189 12.65 -5.40 -10.63
N ASN A 190 13.15 -5.45 -9.39
CA ASN A 190 14.47 -4.92 -9.05
C ASN A 190 15.50 -6.01 -9.32
N TYR A 191 16.33 -5.82 -10.32
CA TYR A 191 17.30 -6.82 -10.74
C TYR A 191 18.53 -6.17 -11.40
N ASP A 192 19.72 -6.73 -11.15
CA ASP A 192 20.99 -6.26 -11.75
C ASP A 192 21.25 -4.75 -11.47
N GLY A 193 20.84 -4.28 -10.27
CA GLY A 193 20.96 -2.88 -9.87
C GLY A 193 20.03 -1.91 -10.62
N LYS A 194 19.07 -2.40 -11.38
CA LYS A 194 18.12 -1.64 -12.19
C LYS A 194 16.69 -1.99 -11.83
N LEU A 195 15.78 -1.03 -12.03
CA LEU A 195 14.35 -1.25 -11.89
C LEU A 195 13.71 -1.47 -13.25
N PHE A 196 13.14 -2.66 -13.46
CA PHE A 196 12.35 -3.00 -14.64
C PHE A 196 10.88 -2.80 -14.35
N CYS A 197 10.16 -2.14 -15.26
CA CYS A 197 8.72 -1.99 -15.19
C CYS A 197 8.05 -2.66 -16.40
N ALA A 198 7.24 -3.68 -16.15
CA ALA A 198 6.46 -4.38 -17.17
C ALA A 198 5.23 -3.56 -17.56
N SER A 199 4.96 -3.42 -18.84
CA SER A 199 3.85 -2.62 -19.37
C SER A 199 3.23 -3.19 -20.63
N ASP A 200 2.07 -2.64 -21.02
CA ASP A 200 1.46 -2.95 -22.32
C ASP A 200 2.34 -2.57 -23.50
N ASN A 201 3.12 -1.51 -23.34
CA ASN A 201 3.97 -0.98 -24.39
C ASN A 201 5.36 -1.65 -24.46
N GLY A 202 5.70 -2.49 -23.48
CA GLY A 202 6.99 -3.17 -23.41
C GLY A 202 7.57 -3.18 -22.01
N VAL A 203 8.88 -3.03 -21.90
CA VAL A 203 9.59 -2.97 -20.63
C VAL A 203 10.33 -1.64 -20.52
N PHE A 204 10.10 -0.92 -19.44
CA PHE A 204 10.91 0.25 -19.10
C PHE A 204 11.99 -0.17 -18.09
N VAL A 205 13.21 0.32 -18.29
CA VAL A 205 14.35 0.07 -17.42
C VAL A 205 14.82 1.40 -16.83
N ILE A 206 14.82 1.51 -15.52
CA ILE A 206 15.23 2.70 -14.79
C ILE A 206 16.56 2.42 -14.12
N ASP A 207 17.54 3.30 -14.35
CA ASP A 207 18.88 3.25 -13.80
C ASP A 207 19.26 4.66 -13.32
N GLY A 208 19.11 4.92 -12.03
CA GLY A 208 19.19 6.27 -11.47
C GLY A 208 18.11 7.18 -12.06
N ASP A 209 18.54 8.29 -12.66
CA ASP A 209 17.64 9.25 -13.32
C ASP A 209 17.41 8.95 -14.81
N LYS A 210 18.01 7.88 -15.34
CA LYS A 210 17.85 7.47 -16.73
C LYS A 210 16.76 6.43 -16.88
N MET A 211 15.95 6.56 -17.90
CA MET A 211 14.95 5.58 -18.29
C MET A 211 15.17 5.16 -19.75
N GLU A 212 15.20 3.86 -19.97
CA GLU A 212 15.27 3.25 -21.28
C GLU A 212 13.99 2.44 -21.54
N HIS A 213 13.45 2.54 -22.74
CA HIS A 213 12.33 1.73 -23.18
C HIS A 213 12.84 0.61 -24.09
N LEU A 214 12.58 -0.64 -23.71
CA LEU A 214 12.94 -1.81 -24.51
C LEU A 214 11.83 -2.10 -25.51
N ASP A 215 12.02 -1.67 -26.74
CA ASP A 215 11.09 -1.92 -27.84
C ASP A 215 11.18 -3.37 -28.34
N GLY A 216 10.15 -3.81 -29.10
CA GLY A 216 10.12 -5.15 -29.73
C GLY A 216 9.37 -6.21 -28.95
N ILE A 217 8.89 -5.89 -27.75
CA ILE A 217 8.01 -6.73 -26.93
C ILE A 217 6.82 -5.90 -26.44
N LYS A 218 5.63 -6.47 -26.43
CA LYS A 218 4.39 -5.80 -25.99
C LYS A 218 3.53 -6.70 -25.12
N GLY A 219 2.64 -6.08 -24.33
CA GLY A 219 1.74 -6.80 -23.42
C GLY A 219 2.49 -7.54 -22.31
N VAL A 220 3.56 -6.95 -21.79
CA VAL A 220 4.37 -7.55 -20.73
C VAL A 220 3.66 -7.34 -19.41
N ARG A 221 3.35 -8.43 -18.71
CA ARG A 221 2.67 -8.40 -17.44
C ARG A 221 3.56 -8.73 -16.25
N SER A 222 4.55 -9.59 -16.46
CA SER A 222 5.47 -10.03 -15.42
C SER A 222 6.86 -10.28 -15.99
N LEU A 223 7.86 -10.13 -15.15
CA LEU A 223 9.26 -10.37 -15.44
C LEU A 223 9.86 -11.22 -14.34
N VAL A 224 10.67 -12.20 -14.68
CA VAL A 224 11.37 -13.05 -13.71
C VAL A 224 12.79 -13.36 -14.18
N PRO A 225 13.79 -13.28 -13.29
CA PRO A 225 15.14 -13.77 -13.57
C PRO A 225 15.16 -15.30 -13.56
N LEU A 226 16.04 -15.90 -14.34
CA LEU A 226 16.32 -17.32 -14.26
C LEU A 226 17.54 -17.57 -13.35
N ASN A 227 17.36 -18.46 -12.37
CA ASN A 227 18.44 -18.82 -11.46
C ASN A 227 19.60 -19.46 -12.22
N GLY A 228 20.82 -19.03 -11.91
CA GLY A 228 22.04 -19.48 -12.63
C GLY A 228 22.26 -18.81 -14.00
N ARG A 229 21.39 -17.90 -14.43
CA ARG A 229 21.47 -17.18 -15.70
C ARG A 229 21.33 -15.67 -15.48
N PRO A 230 22.35 -14.97 -14.94
CA PRO A 230 22.25 -13.58 -14.53
C PRO A 230 22.08 -12.60 -15.72
N ASP A 231 22.30 -13.04 -16.92
CA ASP A 231 22.14 -12.29 -18.19
C ASP A 231 20.78 -12.51 -18.85
N VAL A 232 19.83 -13.19 -18.20
CA VAL A 232 18.55 -13.58 -18.79
C VAL A 232 17.37 -13.20 -17.87
N LEU A 233 16.34 -12.59 -18.49
CA LEU A 233 15.02 -12.44 -17.89
C LEU A 233 13.97 -13.10 -18.80
N ILE A 234 12.96 -13.69 -18.20
CA ILE A 234 11.76 -14.16 -18.91
C ILE A 234 10.62 -13.17 -18.67
N ALA A 235 10.01 -12.73 -19.75
CA ALA A 235 8.84 -11.88 -19.75
C ALA A 235 7.60 -12.69 -20.10
N GLY A 236 6.58 -12.62 -19.24
CA GLY A 236 5.25 -13.14 -19.50
C GLY A 236 4.37 -12.09 -20.16
N THR A 237 3.73 -12.48 -21.27
CA THR A 237 2.90 -11.58 -22.05
C THR A 237 1.45 -12.09 -22.15
N TYR A 238 0.52 -11.19 -22.50
CA TYR A 238 -0.91 -11.50 -22.54
C TYR A 238 -1.64 -10.89 -23.74
N GLY A 239 -2.93 -11.21 -23.87
CA GLY A 239 -3.78 -10.77 -24.97
C GLY A 239 -3.31 -11.33 -26.31
N LYS A 240 -3.25 -10.50 -27.34
CA LYS A 240 -2.76 -10.89 -28.67
C LYS A 240 -1.25 -11.17 -28.72
N TYR A 241 -0.53 -10.80 -27.68
CA TYR A 241 0.90 -11.03 -27.55
C TYR A 241 1.25 -12.23 -26.65
N SER A 242 0.24 -12.98 -26.17
CA SER A 242 0.39 -14.10 -25.23
C SER A 242 1.58 -15.01 -25.55
N GLY A 243 2.38 -15.31 -24.56
CA GLY A 243 3.57 -16.17 -24.67
C GLY A 243 4.62 -15.85 -23.61
N LEU A 244 5.79 -16.41 -23.81
CA LEU A 244 7.01 -16.10 -23.05
C LEU A 244 8.04 -15.50 -23.99
N HIS A 245 8.72 -14.48 -23.53
CA HIS A 245 9.78 -13.80 -24.28
C HIS A 245 11.06 -13.78 -23.44
N LEU A 246 12.19 -13.98 -24.11
CA LEU A 246 13.49 -13.88 -23.50
C LEU A 246 14.03 -12.46 -23.69
N LEU A 247 14.48 -11.85 -22.59
CA LEU A 247 15.33 -10.67 -22.61
C LEU A 247 16.74 -11.10 -22.24
N LYS A 248 17.72 -10.54 -22.92
CA LYS A 248 19.12 -10.87 -22.71
C LYS A 248 19.96 -9.62 -22.47
N LYS A 249 20.93 -9.73 -21.57
CA LYS A 249 21.95 -8.71 -21.37
C LYS A 249 23.11 -8.93 -22.33
N VAL A 250 23.29 -8.02 -23.28
CA VAL A 250 24.36 -8.07 -24.29
C VAL A 250 25.20 -6.80 -24.18
N ALA A 251 26.49 -6.96 -24.02
CA ALA A 251 27.44 -5.83 -23.83
C ALA A 251 26.96 -4.85 -22.71
N GLY A 252 26.43 -5.39 -21.62
CA GLY A 252 25.96 -4.61 -20.46
C GLY A 252 24.56 -3.99 -20.61
N ARG A 253 23.90 -4.15 -21.77
CA ARG A 253 22.56 -3.61 -22.04
C ARG A 253 21.52 -4.72 -22.15
N TRP A 254 20.38 -4.50 -21.53
CA TRP A 254 19.22 -5.38 -21.66
C TRP A 254 18.47 -5.12 -22.94
N GLN A 255 18.07 -6.19 -23.63
CA GLN A 255 17.29 -6.09 -24.87
C GLN A 255 16.39 -7.32 -25.04
N PRO A 256 15.23 -7.19 -25.71
CA PRO A 256 14.44 -8.33 -26.14
C PRO A 256 15.25 -9.18 -27.12
N ALA A 257 15.20 -10.49 -26.93
CA ALA A 257 15.90 -11.43 -27.82
C ALA A 257 14.92 -12.14 -28.76
N PHE A 258 14.05 -12.99 -28.25
CA PHE A 258 13.06 -13.71 -29.02
C PHE A 258 11.90 -14.21 -28.17
N ARG A 259 10.83 -14.66 -28.83
CA ARG A 259 9.73 -15.38 -28.21
C ARG A 259 10.05 -16.87 -28.12
N LEU A 260 9.82 -17.48 -26.95
CA LEU A 260 10.01 -18.91 -26.76
C LEU A 260 8.98 -19.71 -27.59
N LYS A 261 9.43 -20.80 -28.19
CA LYS A 261 8.55 -21.73 -28.91
C LYS A 261 7.73 -22.59 -27.94
N ASN A 262 6.69 -23.21 -28.43
CA ASN A 262 5.85 -24.21 -27.73
C ASN A 262 5.07 -23.67 -26.53
N PHE A 263 4.98 -22.33 -26.36
CA PHE A 263 4.12 -21.72 -25.34
C PHE A 263 3.43 -20.47 -25.93
N THR A 264 2.10 -20.54 -26.04
CA THR A 264 1.28 -19.50 -26.68
C THR A 264 0.18 -18.93 -25.78
N TYR A 265 0.16 -19.34 -24.52
CA TYR A 265 -0.83 -18.90 -23.55
C TYR A 265 -0.43 -17.59 -22.88
N ALA A 266 -1.42 -16.88 -22.33
CA ALA A 266 -1.13 -15.73 -21.49
C ALA A 266 -0.37 -16.17 -20.23
N ALA A 267 0.68 -15.43 -19.89
CA ALA A 267 1.46 -15.63 -18.66
C ALA A 267 1.26 -14.40 -17.75
N LYS A 268 0.26 -14.49 -16.87
CA LYS A 268 -0.12 -13.37 -16.00
C LYS A 268 0.87 -13.18 -14.85
N SER A 269 1.26 -14.29 -14.21
CA SER A 269 2.27 -14.33 -13.17
C SER A 269 3.30 -15.39 -13.51
N LEU A 270 4.56 -15.07 -13.25
CA LEU A 270 5.71 -15.96 -13.44
C LEU A 270 6.48 -16.09 -12.14
N MET A 271 6.99 -17.29 -11.89
CA MET A 271 7.95 -17.54 -10.81
C MET A 271 8.96 -18.58 -11.28
N ALA A 272 10.26 -18.28 -11.13
CA ALA A 272 11.31 -19.23 -11.41
C ALA A 272 11.54 -20.15 -10.21
N GLU A 273 11.82 -21.43 -10.45
CA GLU A 273 12.27 -22.32 -9.40
C GLU A 273 13.71 -21.97 -8.97
N SER A 274 14.07 -22.36 -7.76
CA SER A 274 15.40 -22.08 -7.19
C SER A 274 16.54 -22.78 -7.93
N SER A 275 16.25 -23.80 -8.73
CA SER A 275 17.23 -24.54 -9.52
C SER A 275 16.72 -24.88 -10.92
N GLY A 276 17.61 -24.90 -11.90
CA GLY A 276 17.32 -25.33 -13.26
C GLY A 276 16.54 -24.34 -14.12
N ASN A 277 15.97 -24.86 -15.20
CA ASN A 277 15.22 -24.10 -16.21
C ASN A 277 13.70 -24.23 -16.00
N ALA A 278 13.23 -24.39 -14.76
CA ALA A 278 11.82 -24.55 -14.46
C ALA A 278 11.15 -23.23 -14.09
N LEU A 279 9.94 -23.04 -14.62
CA LEU A 279 9.09 -21.87 -14.39
C LEU A 279 7.69 -22.30 -13.97
N TRP A 280 7.12 -21.59 -13.03
CA TRP A 280 5.71 -21.61 -12.72
C TRP A 280 4.99 -20.46 -13.42
N VAL A 281 3.84 -20.76 -14.01
CA VAL A 281 3.00 -19.79 -14.71
C VAL A 281 1.56 -19.91 -14.24
N THR A 282 0.93 -18.80 -13.92
CA THR A 282 -0.52 -18.78 -13.72
C THR A 282 -1.24 -18.19 -14.93
N ASN A 283 -2.38 -18.79 -15.24
CA ASN A 283 -3.25 -18.35 -16.31
C ASN A 283 -4.71 -18.52 -15.89
N LYS A 284 -5.52 -17.47 -16.09
CA LYS A 284 -6.93 -17.46 -15.70
C LYS A 284 -7.72 -18.65 -16.23
N ASP A 285 -7.45 -19.09 -17.46
CA ASP A 285 -8.21 -20.16 -18.13
C ASP A 285 -7.61 -21.54 -17.89
N ARG A 286 -6.38 -21.62 -17.38
CA ARG A 286 -5.62 -22.87 -17.29
C ARG A 286 -5.10 -23.21 -15.90
N GLY A 287 -5.34 -22.33 -14.92
CA GLY A 287 -4.87 -22.55 -13.56
C GLY A 287 -3.35 -22.42 -13.45
N VAL A 288 -2.69 -23.35 -12.74
CA VAL A 288 -1.25 -23.38 -12.49
C VAL A 288 -0.57 -24.34 -13.46
N CYS A 289 0.47 -23.87 -14.11
CA CYS A 289 1.32 -24.69 -15.01
C CYS A 289 2.77 -24.63 -14.56
N ARG A 290 3.47 -25.74 -14.60
CA ARG A 290 4.92 -25.83 -14.47
C ARG A 290 5.51 -26.10 -15.84
N LEU A 291 6.51 -25.30 -16.21
CA LEU A 291 7.18 -25.37 -17.50
C LEU A 291 8.64 -25.74 -17.30
N ILE A 292 9.18 -26.53 -18.20
CA ILE A 292 10.63 -26.76 -18.31
C ILE A 292 11.08 -26.13 -19.62
N LEU A 293 12.09 -25.27 -19.56
CA LEU A 293 12.71 -24.67 -20.73
C LEU A 293 13.86 -25.56 -21.20
N SER A 294 14.12 -25.54 -22.52
CA SER A 294 15.34 -26.14 -23.09
C SER A 294 16.60 -25.50 -22.54
N ASP A 295 17.74 -26.20 -22.58
CA ASP A 295 19.01 -25.70 -22.04
C ASP A 295 19.52 -24.45 -22.80
N ASP A 296 19.17 -24.30 -24.05
CA ASP A 296 19.45 -23.14 -24.89
C ASP A 296 18.39 -22.03 -24.75
N LEU A 297 17.35 -22.26 -23.94
CA LEU A 297 16.24 -21.37 -23.65
C LEU A 297 15.38 -21.00 -24.88
N GLN A 298 15.43 -21.77 -25.97
CA GLN A 298 14.69 -21.46 -27.21
C GLN A 298 13.22 -21.86 -27.13
N GLU A 299 12.89 -22.85 -26.31
CA GLU A 299 11.56 -23.42 -26.29
C GLU A 299 11.17 -23.99 -24.92
N VAL A 300 9.87 -24.17 -24.73
CA VAL A 300 9.31 -24.96 -23.64
C VAL A 300 9.29 -26.42 -24.07
N VAL A 301 10.08 -27.26 -23.39
CA VAL A 301 10.20 -28.71 -23.69
C VAL A 301 9.20 -29.55 -22.91
N SER A 302 8.70 -29.03 -21.79
CA SER A 302 7.66 -29.69 -21.00
C SER A 302 6.69 -28.66 -20.41
N LEU A 303 5.41 -28.99 -20.45
CA LEU A 303 4.34 -28.23 -19.82
C LEU A 303 3.46 -29.21 -19.04
N LYS A 304 3.45 -29.09 -17.71
CA LYS A 304 2.54 -29.82 -16.85
C LYS A 304 1.51 -28.85 -16.28
N LYS A 305 0.23 -29.18 -16.44
CA LYS A 305 -0.88 -28.44 -15.88
C LYS A 305 -1.34 -29.14 -14.59
N TYR A 306 -1.51 -28.35 -13.54
CA TYR A 306 -2.08 -28.82 -12.27
C TYR A 306 -3.56 -28.46 -12.26
N ASN A 307 -4.40 -29.44 -12.61
CA ASN A 307 -5.85 -29.32 -12.53
C ASN A 307 -6.28 -29.77 -11.15
N HIS A 308 -6.91 -28.88 -10.43
CA HIS A 308 -7.57 -29.23 -9.19
C HIS A 308 -9.01 -28.70 -9.21
N SER A 309 -9.96 -29.40 -8.58
CA SER A 309 -11.32 -28.89 -8.38
C SER A 309 -11.32 -27.54 -7.62
N ALA A 310 -10.26 -27.28 -6.89
CA ALA A 310 -10.00 -26.02 -6.19
C ALA A 310 -9.51 -24.86 -7.07
N PHE A 311 -9.25 -25.10 -8.37
CA PHE A 311 -8.87 -24.05 -9.34
C PHE A 311 -9.90 -23.97 -10.46
N PRO A 312 -11.17 -23.63 -10.17
CA PRO A 312 -12.17 -23.46 -11.22
C PRO A 312 -11.75 -22.32 -12.16
N SER A 313 -12.08 -22.48 -13.44
CA SER A 313 -11.85 -21.42 -14.42
C SER A 313 -12.56 -20.14 -13.98
N GLY A 314 -11.82 -19.02 -14.03
CA GLY A 314 -12.37 -17.69 -13.69
C GLY A 314 -11.83 -17.06 -12.41
N TYR A 315 -11.12 -17.81 -11.55
CA TYR A 315 -10.48 -17.24 -10.36
C TYR A 315 -8.98 -16.99 -10.59
N ASP A 316 -8.50 -15.87 -10.09
CA ASP A 316 -7.09 -15.54 -10.10
C ASP A 316 -6.36 -16.41 -9.05
N ILE A 317 -5.34 -17.13 -9.53
CA ILE A 317 -4.42 -17.87 -8.68
C ILE A 317 -3.13 -17.07 -8.62
N PHE A 318 -2.66 -16.81 -7.42
CA PHE A 318 -1.41 -16.14 -7.16
C PHE A 318 -0.35 -17.16 -6.75
N LEU A 319 0.87 -17.03 -7.27
CA LEU A 319 2.01 -17.87 -6.87
C LEU A 319 2.96 -17.04 -6.01
N THR A 320 3.40 -17.62 -4.91
CA THR A 320 4.39 -17.03 -4.01
C THR A 320 5.34 -18.09 -3.48
N GLN A 321 6.37 -17.65 -2.78
CA GLN A 321 7.25 -18.53 -1.99
C GLN A 321 7.07 -18.23 -0.50
N VAL A 322 6.94 -19.30 0.28
CA VAL A 322 6.94 -19.24 1.74
C VAL A 322 7.97 -20.26 2.23
N ASN A 323 8.97 -19.81 2.97
CA ASN A 323 10.06 -20.68 3.45
C ASN A 323 10.70 -21.54 2.35
N SER A 324 10.92 -20.97 1.16
CA SER A 324 11.44 -21.65 -0.05
C SER A 324 10.49 -22.67 -0.69
N GLU A 325 9.29 -22.86 -0.17
CA GLU A 325 8.26 -23.68 -0.81
C GLU A 325 7.43 -22.87 -1.79
N THR A 326 7.09 -23.46 -2.93
CA THR A 326 6.17 -22.86 -3.89
C THR A 326 4.73 -23.03 -3.39
N VAL A 327 4.04 -21.92 -3.20
CA VAL A 327 2.66 -21.87 -2.71
C VAL A 327 1.75 -21.25 -3.75
N ALA A 328 0.68 -21.96 -4.09
CA ALA A 328 -0.41 -21.42 -4.88
C ALA A 328 -1.52 -20.93 -3.93
N VAL A 329 -1.87 -19.67 -4.06
CA VAL A 329 -2.87 -18.96 -3.26
C VAL A 329 -4.12 -18.79 -4.09
N SER A 330 -5.27 -19.20 -3.57
CA SER A 330 -6.55 -19.05 -4.24
C SER A 330 -7.67 -18.72 -3.26
N HIS A 331 -8.81 -18.34 -3.78
CA HIS A 331 -10.03 -18.10 -3.02
C HIS A 331 -10.51 -19.35 -2.22
N TYR A 332 -10.01 -20.55 -2.57
CA TYR A 332 -10.42 -21.81 -1.94
C TYR A 332 -9.40 -22.39 -0.97
N GLY A 333 -8.28 -21.67 -0.72
CA GLY A 333 -7.24 -22.09 0.21
C GLY A 333 -5.83 -21.98 -0.37
N LEU A 334 -4.91 -22.64 0.30
CA LEU A 334 -3.49 -22.65 -0.01
C LEU A 334 -3.03 -24.05 -0.42
N TRP A 335 -2.19 -24.14 -1.45
CA TRP A 335 -1.56 -25.39 -1.91
C TRP A 335 -0.06 -25.23 -1.99
N ARG A 336 0.67 -26.20 -1.49
CA ARG A 336 2.11 -26.29 -1.68
C ARG A 336 2.47 -27.27 -2.78
N TYR A 337 3.57 -27.03 -3.45
CA TYR A 337 4.10 -27.99 -4.41
C TYR A 337 4.93 -29.05 -3.70
N ASN A 338 4.54 -30.31 -3.86
CA ASN A 338 5.29 -31.46 -3.42
C ASN A 338 6.12 -32.02 -4.59
N GLN A 339 7.46 -31.84 -4.51
CA GLN A 339 8.38 -32.26 -5.56
C GLN A 339 8.45 -33.79 -5.69
N ALA A 340 8.27 -34.54 -4.60
CA ALA A 340 8.39 -36.01 -4.62
C ALA A 340 7.24 -36.67 -5.38
N THR A 341 6.03 -36.10 -5.25
CA THR A 341 4.83 -36.60 -5.93
C THR A 341 4.50 -35.82 -7.20
N ASP A 342 5.24 -34.73 -7.45
CA ASP A 342 5.01 -33.78 -8.54
C ASP A 342 3.53 -33.35 -8.58
N SER A 343 2.98 -32.92 -7.43
CA SER A 343 1.59 -32.51 -7.26
C SER A 343 1.46 -31.25 -6.40
N LEU A 344 0.30 -30.57 -6.53
CA LEU A 344 -0.10 -29.55 -5.57
C LEU A 344 -0.97 -30.21 -4.50
N GLU A 345 -0.59 -30.02 -3.25
CA GLU A 345 -1.27 -30.56 -2.05
C GLU A 345 -1.80 -29.41 -1.19
N GLU A 346 -2.94 -29.61 -0.53
CA GLU A 346 -3.49 -28.61 0.41
C GLU A 346 -2.46 -28.31 1.51
N TYR A 347 -2.23 -27.03 1.80
CA TYR A 347 -1.22 -26.58 2.76
C TYR A 347 -1.85 -26.29 4.13
N HIS A 348 -2.42 -27.32 4.75
CA HIS A 348 -3.16 -27.20 6.00
C HIS A 348 -2.33 -26.63 7.15
N GLU A 349 -1.03 -26.91 7.21
CA GLU A 349 -0.16 -26.38 8.27
C GLU A 349 -0.08 -24.85 8.20
N LEU A 350 0.07 -24.27 7.01
CA LEU A 350 0.07 -22.83 6.82
C LEU A 350 -1.33 -22.23 7.06
N GLU A 351 -2.38 -22.86 6.53
CA GLU A 351 -3.76 -22.42 6.76
C GLU A 351 -4.10 -22.36 8.26
N ASN A 352 -3.71 -23.35 9.04
CA ASN A 352 -3.95 -23.37 10.49
C ASN A 352 -3.21 -22.25 11.24
N MET A 353 -2.01 -21.85 10.77
CA MET A 353 -1.30 -20.70 11.31
C MET A 353 -1.98 -19.38 10.96
N LEU A 354 -2.61 -19.30 9.80
CA LEU A 354 -3.39 -18.14 9.33
C LEU A 354 -4.84 -18.20 9.87
N ASP A 355 -5.82 -18.14 9.01
CA ASP A 355 -7.26 -18.09 9.39
C ASP A 355 -8.00 -19.42 9.22
N GLY A 356 -7.26 -20.52 9.06
CA GLY A 356 -7.81 -21.81 8.67
C GLY A 356 -8.14 -21.82 7.18
N LYS A 357 -9.08 -22.71 6.79
CA LYS A 357 -9.53 -22.77 5.40
C LYS A 357 -10.41 -21.56 5.08
N ALA A 358 -9.82 -20.55 4.48
CA ALA A 358 -10.45 -19.25 4.16
C ALA A 358 -10.19 -18.87 2.70
N ALA A 359 -10.89 -17.83 2.24
CA ALA A 359 -10.61 -17.21 0.96
C ALA A 359 -9.38 -16.32 1.08
N TYR A 360 -8.31 -16.69 0.40
CA TYR A 360 -7.08 -15.89 0.32
C TYR A 360 -6.96 -15.28 -1.07
N SER A 361 -6.80 -13.95 -1.14
CA SER A 361 -6.58 -13.26 -2.41
C SER A 361 -5.11 -12.93 -2.65
N TYR A 362 -4.32 -12.80 -1.58
CA TYR A 362 -2.90 -12.50 -1.64
C TYR A 362 -2.14 -13.07 -0.44
N LEU A 363 -0.89 -13.42 -0.65
CA LEU A 363 0.05 -13.82 0.40
C LEU A 363 1.48 -13.54 -0.06
N THR A 364 2.28 -12.95 0.81
CA THR A 364 3.71 -12.72 0.58
C THR A 364 4.49 -12.81 1.88
N MET A 365 5.78 -13.14 1.79
CA MET A 365 6.69 -13.17 2.93
C MET A 365 7.72 -12.05 2.77
N ASP A 366 7.97 -11.30 3.84
CA ASP A 366 9.00 -10.27 3.88
C ASP A 366 10.37 -10.85 4.24
N MET A 367 11.44 -10.03 4.21
CA MET A 367 12.81 -10.46 4.53
C MET A 367 13.01 -10.77 6.00
N ALA A 368 12.15 -10.30 6.89
CA ALA A 368 12.10 -10.67 8.29
C ALA A 368 11.30 -11.97 8.53
N HIS A 369 10.91 -12.67 7.47
CA HIS A 369 10.08 -13.89 7.47
C HIS A 369 8.65 -13.70 7.99
N ASN A 370 8.16 -12.47 8.14
CA ASN A 370 6.75 -12.27 8.44
C ASN A 370 5.90 -12.60 7.20
N ILE A 371 4.69 -13.10 7.44
CA ILE A 371 3.75 -13.43 6.36
C ILE A 371 2.61 -12.40 6.35
N TRP A 372 2.54 -11.64 5.27
CA TRP A 372 1.47 -10.70 4.98
C TRP A 372 0.46 -11.38 4.08
N TYR A 373 -0.82 -11.31 4.44
CA TYR A 373 -1.86 -11.95 3.66
C TYR A 373 -3.17 -11.17 3.68
N VAL A 374 -3.94 -11.32 2.61
CA VAL A 374 -5.29 -10.78 2.50
C VAL A 374 -6.27 -11.95 2.58
N SER A 375 -7.16 -11.88 3.57
CA SER A 375 -8.21 -12.87 3.79
C SER A 375 -9.53 -12.15 4.02
N GLY A 376 -10.52 -12.42 3.15
CA GLY A 376 -11.74 -11.62 3.07
C GLY A 376 -11.42 -10.17 2.73
N GLU A 377 -11.96 -9.23 3.50
CA GLU A 377 -11.76 -7.78 3.31
C GLU A 377 -10.66 -7.21 4.22
N ALA A 378 -9.69 -8.00 4.65
CA ALA A 378 -8.69 -7.58 5.63
C ALA A 378 -7.27 -7.97 5.24
N LEU A 379 -6.36 -6.99 5.34
CA LEU A 379 -4.92 -7.21 5.34
C LEU A 379 -4.49 -7.63 6.74
N LYS A 380 -3.74 -8.70 6.84
CA LYS A 380 -3.29 -9.32 8.10
C LYS A 380 -1.82 -9.64 8.07
N LEU A 381 -1.26 -9.80 9.27
CA LEU A 381 0.15 -10.10 9.49
C LEU A 381 0.33 -11.26 10.47
N LEU A 382 1.07 -12.26 10.03
CA LEU A 382 1.62 -13.30 10.89
C LEU A 382 3.09 -12.98 11.15
N ARG A 383 3.40 -12.57 12.38
CA ARG A 383 4.74 -12.13 12.77
C ARG A 383 5.64 -13.32 13.12
N TYR A 384 6.84 -13.32 12.58
CA TYR A 384 7.86 -14.30 12.89
C TYR A 384 8.73 -13.84 14.07
N ASP A 385 8.95 -14.72 15.03
CA ASP A 385 9.90 -14.55 16.14
C ASP A 385 11.14 -15.40 15.85
N ALA A 386 12.22 -14.76 15.39
CA ALA A 386 13.45 -15.45 15.02
C ALA A 386 14.17 -16.12 16.20
N VAL A 387 13.95 -15.67 17.45
CA VAL A 387 14.55 -16.25 18.66
C VAL A 387 13.86 -17.56 19.02
N LYS A 388 12.54 -17.58 18.93
CA LYS A 388 11.70 -18.74 19.26
C LYS A 388 11.47 -19.66 18.07
N ASN A 389 11.79 -19.21 16.85
CA ASN A 389 11.46 -19.88 15.59
C ASN A 389 9.95 -20.21 15.50
N THR A 390 9.11 -19.24 15.85
CA THR A 390 7.65 -19.40 15.88
C THR A 390 6.94 -18.23 15.25
N TYR A 391 5.73 -18.49 14.78
CA TYR A 391 4.82 -17.44 14.29
C TYR A 391 3.79 -17.07 15.35
N SER A 392 3.39 -15.80 15.38
CA SER A 392 2.30 -15.29 16.23
C SER A 392 1.43 -14.30 15.48
N LYS A 393 0.11 -14.36 15.71
CA LYS A 393 -0.82 -13.33 15.26
C LYS A 393 -0.70 -12.11 16.15
N LEU A 394 -0.74 -10.93 15.57
CA LEU A 394 -0.82 -9.71 16.35
C LEU A 394 -2.25 -9.53 16.90
N PRO A 395 -2.41 -9.08 18.15
CA PRO A 395 -3.70 -8.60 18.61
C PRO A 395 -4.15 -7.45 17.73
N HIS A 396 -5.35 -7.51 17.18
CA HIS A 396 -5.89 -6.51 16.25
C HIS A 396 -5.09 -6.36 14.93
N ASP A 397 -4.69 -7.49 14.34
CA ASP A 397 -3.89 -7.58 13.11
C ASP A 397 -4.63 -7.18 11.82
N THR A 398 -5.80 -6.56 11.94
CA THR A 398 -6.62 -6.14 10.81
C THR A 398 -6.32 -4.68 10.47
N PHE A 399 -5.37 -4.43 9.57
CA PHE A 399 -4.89 -3.09 9.25
C PHE A 399 -5.86 -2.29 8.37
N LEU A 400 -6.58 -2.92 7.46
CA LEU A 400 -7.42 -2.27 6.44
C LEU A 400 -8.77 -2.98 6.30
N LYS A 401 -9.42 -3.33 7.42
CA LYS A 401 -10.71 -4.01 7.39
C LYS A 401 -11.79 -3.13 6.72
N GLY A 402 -12.49 -3.69 5.74
CA GLY A 402 -13.58 -3.02 5.03
C GLY A 402 -13.13 -1.96 4.02
N SER A 403 -11.81 -1.77 3.83
CA SER A 403 -11.27 -0.83 2.83
C SER A 403 -10.74 -1.56 1.59
N LEU A 404 -10.65 -2.88 1.64
CA LEU A 404 -10.14 -3.71 0.55
C LEU A 404 -11.30 -4.18 -0.34
N ILE A 405 -11.03 -4.28 -1.63
CA ILE A 405 -11.93 -4.87 -2.62
C ILE A 405 -11.43 -6.27 -2.93
N GLU A 406 -12.19 -7.28 -2.60
CA GLU A 406 -11.81 -8.68 -2.77
C GLU A 406 -11.27 -8.99 -4.18
N ASN A 407 -10.10 -9.64 -4.24
CA ASN A 407 -9.37 -10.09 -5.43
C ASN A 407 -8.68 -8.98 -6.28
N TYR A 408 -8.57 -7.75 -5.76
CA TYR A 408 -7.91 -6.66 -6.49
C TYR A 408 -6.70 -6.08 -5.77
N GLU A 409 -6.46 -6.47 -4.52
CA GLU A 409 -5.35 -5.96 -3.72
C GLU A 409 -4.04 -6.65 -4.06
N HIS A 410 -2.98 -5.85 -4.08
CA HIS A 410 -1.60 -6.31 -4.15
C HIS A 410 -0.83 -5.74 -2.96
N VAL A 411 -0.15 -6.60 -2.23
CA VAL A 411 0.70 -6.22 -1.11
C VAL A 411 2.15 -6.26 -1.57
N ASN A 412 2.84 -5.13 -1.48
CA ASN A 412 4.27 -5.06 -1.73
C ASN A 412 4.95 -4.67 -0.42
N VAL A 413 5.89 -5.46 0.00
CA VAL A 413 6.67 -5.23 1.23
C VAL A 413 8.05 -4.74 0.85
N TYR A 414 8.51 -3.70 1.54
CA TYR A 414 9.82 -3.07 1.32
C TYR A 414 10.59 -3.10 2.64
N ASP A 415 11.87 -3.35 2.55
CA ASP A 415 12.81 -3.31 3.67
C ASP A 415 13.53 -1.95 3.75
#